data_2b4377907409d3212d98db8cb01aa85c
#
_entry.id   2b4377907409d3212d98db8cb01aa85c
#
_cell.length_a   1.000
_cell.length_b   1.000
_cell.length_c   1.000
_cell.angle_alpha   90.00
_cell.angle_beta   90.00
_cell.angle_gamma   90.00
#
_symmetry.space_group_name_H-M   'P 1'
#
loop_
_entity.id
_entity.type
_entity.pdbx_description
1 polymer ?
#
loop_
_entity_poly.entity_id
_entity_poly.type
_entity_poly.pdbx_seq_one_letter_code
_entity_poly.pdbx_strand_id
1 'polypeptide(L)'
;MHSWSDEGVKESDYITLANAEHSQRTSYATGKLLTEFFMKDAVDEGRIKGCSIRFANVYSKNELYPKHIIPHILRQLKEKGEVELLENSKINKRTFLNNKDSCEAIIELINSQKALDGTVYNVATDEEISIIDLVYLCAEKLDIKNPKIIFKGYRESDPKRRILNTDKIRKLTEWKPKITLDKGIEECIIELNKQGGK
;
A
#
# COMPACT_ATOMS: atom_id res chain seq x y z
N MET A 1 4.86 -2.56 19.99
CA MET A 1 3.88 -1.45 19.98
C MET A 1 4.46 -0.39 19.07
N HIS A 2 3.96 -0.23 17.82
CA HIS A 2 4.45 0.83 16.96
C HIS A 2 4.02 2.15 17.58
N SER A 3 4.96 3.06 17.82
CA SER A 3 4.65 4.45 18.13
C SER A 3 4.04 5.05 16.85
N TRP A 4 2.74 5.17 16.81
CA TRP A 4 2.03 5.81 15.73
C TRP A 4 2.23 7.32 15.87
N SER A 5 3.28 7.83 15.23
CA SER A 5 3.40 9.28 15.10
C SER A 5 2.44 9.76 14.03
N ASP A 6 1.88 10.95 14.16
CA ASP A 6 1.09 11.58 13.09
C ASP A 6 1.92 11.82 11.83
N GLU A 7 3.25 11.85 11.98
CA GLU A 7 4.23 12.00 10.90
C GLU A 7 4.49 10.73 10.08
N GLY A 8 3.90 9.58 10.47
CA GLY A 8 4.14 8.28 9.82
C GLY A 8 5.40 7.56 10.32
N VAL A 9 5.52 6.29 9.97
CA VAL A 9 6.63 5.40 10.36
C VAL A 9 7.86 5.74 9.51
N LYS A 10 8.98 6.05 10.17
CA LYS A 10 10.28 6.33 9.53
C LYS A 10 11.05 5.03 9.30
N GLU A 11 12.00 5.04 8.37
CA GLU A 11 12.87 3.89 8.10
C GLU A 11 13.76 3.53 9.29
N SER A 12 14.07 4.51 10.15
CA SER A 12 14.85 4.35 11.37
C SER A 12 14.07 3.83 12.57
N ASP A 13 12.75 3.73 12.48
CA ASP A 13 11.94 3.27 13.59
C ASP A 13 12.12 1.78 13.85
N TYR A 14 12.04 1.39 15.12
CA TYR A 14 12.14 -0.02 15.50
C TYR A 14 11.00 -0.84 14.88
N ILE A 15 11.36 -1.99 14.33
CA ILE A 15 10.42 -2.96 13.81
C ILE A 15 10.07 -3.96 14.91
N THR A 16 8.80 -4.02 15.27
CA THR A 16 8.29 -5.01 16.22
C THR A 16 7.60 -6.13 15.44
N LEU A 17 8.09 -7.34 15.60
CA LEU A 17 7.47 -8.55 15.05
C LEU A 17 6.47 -9.12 16.06
N ALA A 18 5.36 -9.64 15.57
CA ALA A 18 4.41 -10.40 16.39
C ALA A 18 5.03 -11.77 16.76
N ASN A 19 4.50 -12.41 17.82
CA ASN A 19 4.89 -13.75 18.19
C ASN A 19 4.64 -14.72 17.03
N ALA A 20 5.52 -15.71 16.85
CA ALA A 20 5.43 -16.71 15.78
C ALA A 20 4.12 -17.51 15.79
N GLU A 21 3.50 -17.66 16.96
CA GLU A 21 2.18 -18.30 17.09
C GLU A 21 1.03 -17.51 16.44
N HIS A 22 1.20 -16.20 16.23
CA HIS A 22 0.22 -15.32 15.61
C HIS A 22 0.33 -15.25 14.08
N SER A 23 1.06 -16.23 13.44
CA SER A 23 0.68 -16.53 12.09
C SER A 23 1.45 -16.16 10.84
N GLN A 24 0.79 -16.49 9.78
CA GLN A 24 1.04 -16.27 8.36
C GLN A 24 1.58 -14.87 8.00
N ARG A 25 1.15 -13.81 8.71
CA ARG A 25 1.66 -12.45 8.49
C ARG A 25 3.04 -12.22 9.08
N THR A 26 3.34 -12.89 10.19
CA THR A 26 4.65 -12.77 10.84
C THR A 26 5.73 -13.38 9.95
N SER A 27 5.50 -14.55 9.35
CA SER A 27 6.46 -15.16 8.43
C SER A 27 6.69 -14.31 7.17
N TYR A 28 5.63 -13.73 6.60
CA TYR A 28 5.76 -12.82 5.47
C TYR A 28 6.57 -11.57 5.84
N ALA A 29 6.22 -10.91 6.95
CA ALA A 29 6.90 -9.70 7.41
C ALA A 29 8.37 -9.96 7.76
N THR A 30 8.64 -11.08 8.47
CA THR A 30 10.01 -11.50 8.80
C THR A 30 10.82 -11.81 7.55
N GLY A 31 10.25 -12.53 6.59
CA GLY A 31 10.91 -12.81 5.31
C GLY A 31 11.28 -11.53 4.56
N LYS A 32 10.38 -10.54 4.52
CA LYS A 32 10.69 -9.22 3.92
C LYS A 32 11.79 -8.49 4.67
N LEU A 33 11.77 -8.50 5.99
CA LEU A 33 12.82 -7.89 6.80
C LEU A 33 14.18 -8.56 6.59
N LEU A 34 14.24 -9.89 6.51
CA LEU A 34 15.47 -10.62 6.19
C LEU A 34 16.04 -10.23 4.83
N THR A 35 15.19 -9.96 3.81
CA THR A 35 15.70 -9.49 2.51
C THR A 35 16.34 -8.11 2.60
N GLU A 36 15.91 -7.23 3.51
CA GLU A 36 16.57 -5.94 3.75
C GLU A 36 17.97 -6.13 4.36
N PHE A 37 18.13 -7.04 5.33
CA PHE A 37 19.42 -7.35 5.91
C PHE A 37 20.38 -7.97 4.88
N PHE A 38 19.93 -8.97 4.11
CA PHE A 38 20.75 -9.57 3.06
C PHE A 38 21.17 -8.58 1.97
N MET A 39 20.28 -7.65 1.64
CA MET A 39 20.61 -6.56 0.71
C MET A 39 21.73 -5.69 1.31
N LYS A 40 21.58 -5.29 2.56
CA LYS A 40 22.58 -4.46 3.25
C LYS A 40 23.93 -5.14 3.32
N ASP A 41 23.97 -6.42 3.76
CA ASP A 41 25.20 -7.21 3.84
C ASP A 41 25.89 -7.33 2.46
N ALA A 42 25.12 -7.62 1.41
CA ALA A 42 25.64 -7.74 0.06
C ALA A 42 26.25 -6.43 -0.49
N VAL A 43 25.68 -5.30 -0.10
CA VAL A 43 26.21 -3.98 -0.46
C VAL A 43 27.47 -3.66 0.35
N ASP A 44 27.47 -3.91 1.67
CA ASP A 44 28.61 -3.65 2.55
C ASP A 44 29.84 -4.50 2.18
N GLU A 45 29.62 -5.73 1.71
CA GLU A 45 30.66 -6.59 1.15
C GLU A 45 31.11 -6.21 -0.26
N GLY A 46 30.52 -5.20 -0.87
CA GLY A 46 30.84 -4.74 -2.22
C GLY A 46 30.40 -5.67 -3.34
N ARG A 47 29.53 -6.66 -3.06
CA ARG A 47 29.05 -7.63 -4.06
C ARG A 47 28.04 -7.03 -5.04
N ILE A 48 27.24 -6.07 -4.57
CA ILE A 48 26.22 -5.40 -5.38
C ILE A 48 26.11 -3.94 -4.97
N LYS A 49 25.44 -3.14 -5.82
CA LYS A 49 24.91 -1.82 -5.48
C LYS A 49 23.39 -1.92 -5.44
N GLY A 50 22.73 -1.42 -4.39
CA GLY A 50 21.30 -1.54 -4.28
C GLY A 50 20.73 -0.86 -3.03
N CYS A 51 19.42 -0.83 -2.96
CA CYS A 51 18.67 -0.35 -1.79
C CYS A 51 17.43 -1.20 -1.59
N SER A 52 16.80 -1.10 -0.44
CA SER A 52 15.52 -1.73 -0.15
C SER A 52 14.40 -0.70 -0.19
N ILE A 53 13.21 -1.10 -0.66
CA ILE A 53 12.05 -0.23 -0.73
C ILE A 53 10.90 -0.84 0.08
N ARG A 54 10.34 -0.04 0.99
CA ARG A 54 9.11 -0.37 1.71
C ARG A 54 7.96 0.40 1.09
N PHE A 55 7.09 -0.31 0.37
CA PHE A 55 5.90 0.29 -0.23
C PHE A 55 4.72 0.35 0.74
N ALA A 56 3.90 1.41 0.62
CA ALA A 56 2.52 1.37 1.08
C ALA A 56 1.69 0.36 0.25
N ASN A 57 0.36 0.34 0.42
CA ASN A 57 -0.46 -0.49 -0.45
C ASN A 57 -0.39 0.05 -1.89
N VAL A 58 0.27 -0.67 -2.76
CA VAL A 58 0.32 -0.34 -4.19
C VAL A 58 -0.92 -0.92 -4.87
N TYR A 59 -1.54 -0.13 -5.77
CA TYR A 59 -2.67 -0.55 -6.59
C TYR A 59 -2.46 -0.18 -8.06
N SER A 60 -3.19 -0.83 -8.94
CA SER A 60 -3.12 -0.61 -10.39
C SER A 60 -4.48 -0.83 -11.04
N LYS A 61 -4.74 -0.14 -12.14
CA LYS A 61 -5.90 -0.43 -13.00
C LYS A 61 -5.91 -1.85 -13.55
N ASN A 62 -4.72 -2.48 -13.70
CA ASN A 62 -4.56 -3.84 -14.19
C ASN A 62 -4.51 -4.88 -13.05
N GLU A 63 -4.86 -4.49 -11.82
CA GLU A 63 -4.90 -5.39 -10.68
C GLU A 63 -5.99 -6.46 -10.86
N LEU A 64 -5.55 -7.70 -11.01
CA LEU A 64 -6.46 -8.82 -11.28
C LEU A 64 -6.84 -9.60 -10.03
N TYR A 65 -6.10 -9.44 -8.93
CA TYR A 65 -6.33 -10.24 -7.72
C TYR A 65 -7.59 -9.77 -6.97
N PRO A 66 -8.68 -10.56 -6.97
CA PRO A 66 -10.00 -10.11 -6.51
C PRO A 66 -10.10 -9.90 -4.99
N LYS A 67 -9.09 -10.36 -4.22
CA LYS A 67 -9.06 -10.21 -2.75
C LYS A 67 -8.28 -8.97 -2.29
N HIS A 68 -7.63 -8.22 -3.18
CA HIS A 68 -7.10 -6.92 -2.85
C HIS A 68 -8.24 -5.91 -2.70
N ILE A 69 -8.09 -4.98 -1.77
CA ILE A 69 -9.23 -4.18 -1.28
C ILE A 69 -9.91 -3.34 -2.38
N ILE A 70 -9.16 -2.69 -3.26
CA ILE A 70 -9.73 -1.86 -4.33
C ILE A 70 -10.47 -2.71 -5.36
N PRO A 71 -9.88 -3.76 -5.98
CA PRO A 71 -10.62 -4.64 -6.89
C PRO A 71 -11.82 -5.31 -6.22
N HIS A 72 -11.70 -5.69 -4.94
CA HIS A 72 -12.78 -6.29 -4.19
C HIS A 72 -14.00 -5.34 -4.07
N ILE A 73 -13.75 -4.11 -3.61
CA ILE A 73 -14.81 -3.09 -3.48
C ILE A 73 -15.47 -2.80 -4.83
N LEU A 74 -14.67 -2.50 -5.86
CA LEU A 74 -15.18 -2.14 -7.18
C LEU A 74 -16.05 -3.23 -7.80
N ARG A 75 -15.61 -4.49 -7.74
CA ARG A 75 -16.37 -5.63 -8.27
C ARG A 75 -17.67 -5.84 -7.53
N GLN A 76 -17.63 -5.89 -6.20
CA GLN A 76 -18.85 -6.15 -5.41
C GLN A 76 -19.87 -5.02 -5.55
N LEU A 77 -19.43 -3.77 -5.53
CA LEU A 77 -20.31 -2.63 -5.76
C LEU A 77 -20.93 -2.68 -7.16
N LYS A 78 -20.14 -2.95 -8.20
CA LYS A 78 -20.63 -3.04 -9.58
C LYS A 78 -21.62 -4.18 -9.78
N GLU A 79 -21.36 -5.35 -9.17
CA GLU A 79 -22.18 -6.54 -9.35
C GLU A 79 -23.46 -6.53 -8.51
N LYS A 80 -23.41 -5.99 -7.30
CA LYS A 80 -24.45 -6.18 -6.29
C LYS A 80 -24.94 -4.91 -5.62
N GLY A 81 -24.26 -3.76 -5.80
CA GLY A 81 -24.53 -2.54 -5.04
C GLY A 81 -24.16 -2.63 -3.56
N GLU A 82 -23.49 -3.72 -3.15
CA GLU A 82 -23.08 -3.96 -1.76
C GLU A 82 -21.64 -4.47 -1.69
N VAL A 83 -20.99 -4.31 -0.53
CA VAL A 83 -19.64 -4.80 -0.30
C VAL A 83 -19.51 -5.45 1.07
N GLU A 84 -18.89 -6.65 1.13
CA GLU A 84 -18.53 -7.33 2.37
C GLU A 84 -17.12 -6.93 2.80
N LEU A 85 -16.97 -6.44 4.03
CA LEU A 85 -15.73 -6.01 4.64
C LEU A 85 -15.52 -6.70 5.99
N LEU A 86 -14.27 -6.74 6.45
CA LEU A 86 -13.97 -7.15 7.82
C LEU A 86 -14.41 -6.07 8.83
N GLU A 87 -14.75 -6.47 10.05
CA GLU A 87 -15.08 -5.58 11.16
C GLU A 87 -13.99 -4.52 11.43
N ASN A 88 -12.72 -4.88 11.23
CA ASN A 88 -11.58 -3.95 11.33
C ASN A 88 -11.71 -2.73 10.39
N SER A 89 -12.39 -2.90 9.26
CA SER A 89 -12.55 -1.85 8.26
C SER A 89 -13.31 -0.62 8.77
N LYS A 90 -14.09 -0.77 9.85
CA LYS A 90 -14.81 0.33 10.52
C LYS A 90 -13.87 1.43 11.03
N ILE A 91 -12.64 1.05 11.39
CA ILE A 91 -11.66 1.95 12.03
C ILE A 91 -10.32 2.03 11.29
N ASN A 92 -10.12 1.16 10.29
CA ASN A 92 -8.84 1.09 9.58
C ASN A 92 -8.69 2.23 8.58
N LYS A 93 -7.50 2.84 8.59
CA LYS A 93 -7.06 3.82 7.60
C LYS A 93 -5.82 3.32 6.86
N ARG A 94 -5.71 3.65 5.59
CA ARG A 94 -4.60 3.23 4.71
C ARG A 94 -4.22 4.35 3.75
N THR A 95 -3.02 4.22 3.20
CA THR A 95 -2.59 4.96 2.02
C THR A 95 -2.52 4.01 0.83
N PHE A 96 -2.86 4.48 -0.36
CA PHE A 96 -2.85 3.70 -1.59
C PHE A 96 -2.04 4.41 -2.65
N LEU A 97 -0.91 3.83 -3.03
CA LEU A 97 0.01 4.39 -4.02
C LEU A 97 -0.28 3.78 -5.39
N ASN A 98 -0.46 4.62 -6.42
CA ASN A 98 -0.59 4.13 -7.78
C ASN A 98 0.71 3.47 -8.25
N ASN A 99 0.61 2.36 -8.98
CA ASN A 99 1.79 1.62 -9.44
C ASN A 99 2.68 2.41 -10.40
N LYS A 100 2.15 3.37 -11.14
CA LYS A 100 2.97 4.26 -11.99
C LYS A 100 3.90 5.11 -11.13
N ASP A 101 3.37 5.70 -10.04
CA ASP A 101 4.18 6.47 -9.09
C ASP A 101 5.21 5.57 -8.37
N SER A 102 4.85 4.32 -8.07
CA SER A 102 5.80 3.37 -7.48
C SER A 102 6.93 3.01 -8.46
N CYS A 103 6.64 2.84 -9.74
CA CYS A 103 7.65 2.62 -10.77
C CYS A 103 8.56 3.84 -10.96
N GLU A 104 8.00 5.05 -10.96
CA GLU A 104 8.82 6.29 -11.00
C GLU A 104 9.78 6.35 -9.80
N ALA A 105 9.32 6.04 -8.59
CA ALA A 105 10.18 5.99 -7.40
C ALA A 105 11.35 5.01 -7.57
N ILE A 106 11.10 3.83 -8.13
CA ILE A 106 12.15 2.83 -8.41
C ILE A 106 13.18 3.40 -9.39
N ILE A 107 12.71 4.02 -10.47
CA ILE A 107 13.58 4.61 -11.51
C ILE A 107 14.47 5.72 -10.91
N GLU A 108 13.87 6.62 -10.11
CA GLU A 108 14.61 7.70 -9.44
C GLU A 108 15.69 7.15 -8.49
N LEU A 109 15.37 6.11 -7.71
CA LEU A 109 16.33 5.48 -6.82
C LEU A 109 17.47 4.77 -7.59
N ILE A 110 17.15 4.06 -8.68
CA ILE A 110 18.18 3.41 -9.53
C ILE A 110 19.12 4.44 -10.16
N ASN A 111 18.59 5.56 -10.60
CA ASN A 111 19.39 6.62 -11.21
C ASN A 111 20.23 7.41 -10.20
N SER A 112 19.88 7.35 -8.91
CA SER A 112 20.65 8.00 -7.85
C SER A 112 21.72 7.07 -7.29
N GLN A 113 22.98 7.27 -7.67
CA GLN A 113 24.11 6.48 -7.14
C GLN A 113 24.20 6.51 -5.61
N LYS A 114 23.76 7.61 -5.00
CA LYS A 114 23.72 7.77 -3.53
C LYS A 114 22.64 6.93 -2.85
N ALA A 115 21.64 6.47 -3.61
CA ALA A 115 20.59 5.60 -3.07
C ALA A 115 21.03 4.14 -2.96
N LEU A 116 22.04 3.73 -3.72
CA LEU A 116 22.44 2.33 -3.89
C LEU A 116 23.51 1.88 -2.89
N ASP A 117 23.35 2.27 -1.63
CA ASP A 117 24.28 2.06 -0.52
C ASP A 117 23.76 1.07 0.55
N GLY A 118 22.79 0.24 0.20
CA GLY A 118 22.13 -0.69 1.14
C GLY A 118 21.03 -0.04 1.99
N THR A 119 20.76 1.24 1.79
CA THR A 119 19.77 2.00 2.54
C THR A 119 18.33 1.54 2.25
N VAL A 120 17.45 1.68 3.23
CA VAL A 120 16.00 1.44 3.08
C VAL A 120 15.29 2.76 2.81
N TYR A 121 14.31 2.75 1.89
CA TYR A 121 13.46 3.89 1.53
C TYR A 121 11.98 3.53 1.64
N ASN A 122 11.22 4.35 2.34
CA ASN A 122 9.75 4.29 2.32
C ASN A 122 9.22 4.98 1.07
N VAL A 123 8.28 4.34 0.38
CA VAL A 123 7.63 4.87 -0.82
C VAL A 123 6.11 4.78 -0.66
N ALA A 124 5.46 5.92 -0.50
CA ALA A 124 4.04 6.04 -0.21
C ALA A 124 3.48 7.38 -0.68
N THR A 125 2.16 7.49 -0.66
CA THR A 125 1.46 8.78 -0.75
C THR A 125 1.14 9.30 0.66
N ASP A 126 0.95 10.62 0.79
CA ASP A 126 0.47 11.24 2.03
C ASP A 126 -1.06 11.17 2.15
N GLU A 127 -1.75 10.78 1.08
CA GLU A 127 -3.20 10.69 1.02
C GLU A 127 -3.71 9.48 1.81
N GLU A 128 -4.12 9.72 3.06
CA GLU A 128 -4.70 8.71 3.94
C GLU A 128 -6.22 8.69 3.80
N ILE A 129 -6.79 7.50 3.65
CA ILE A 129 -8.23 7.31 3.55
C ILE A 129 -8.70 6.20 4.50
N SER A 130 -9.88 6.35 5.12
CA SER A 130 -10.53 5.24 5.81
C SER A 130 -11.04 4.20 4.81
N ILE A 131 -11.15 2.94 5.21
CA ILE A 131 -11.70 1.90 4.32
C ILE A 131 -13.17 2.18 3.99
N ILE A 132 -13.89 2.82 4.90
CA ILE A 132 -15.29 3.23 4.67
C ILE A 132 -15.35 4.34 3.62
N ASP A 133 -14.52 5.39 3.75
CA ASP A 133 -14.47 6.48 2.77
C ASP A 133 -14.01 5.98 1.38
N LEU A 134 -13.13 4.98 1.35
CA LEU A 134 -12.74 4.33 0.10
C LEU A 134 -13.95 3.63 -0.58
N VAL A 135 -14.86 3.00 0.20
CA VAL A 135 -16.09 2.43 -0.37
C VAL A 135 -16.97 3.52 -0.95
N TYR A 136 -17.16 4.63 -0.23
CA TYR A 136 -17.99 5.74 -0.73
C TYR A 136 -17.37 6.39 -1.95
N LEU A 137 -16.05 6.59 -2.00
CA LEU A 137 -15.34 7.09 -3.18
C LEU A 137 -15.57 6.15 -4.39
N CYS A 138 -15.41 4.85 -4.22
CA CYS A 138 -15.66 3.87 -5.29
C CYS A 138 -17.15 3.88 -5.74
N ALA A 139 -18.07 3.98 -4.79
CA ALA A 139 -19.51 4.01 -5.08
C ALA A 139 -19.92 5.28 -5.84
N GLU A 140 -19.38 6.45 -5.44
CA GLU A 140 -19.58 7.71 -6.13
C GLU A 140 -19.12 7.61 -7.60
N LYS A 141 -17.91 7.10 -7.85
CA LYS A 141 -17.37 6.92 -9.20
C LYS A 141 -18.11 5.87 -10.03
N LEU A 142 -18.85 4.96 -9.40
CA LEU A 142 -19.72 3.98 -10.05
C LEU A 142 -21.18 4.46 -10.17
N ASP A 143 -21.48 5.70 -9.75
CA ASP A 143 -22.84 6.28 -9.70
C ASP A 143 -23.84 5.48 -8.81
N ILE A 144 -23.31 4.89 -7.72
CA ILE A 144 -24.10 4.14 -6.74
C ILE A 144 -24.38 5.02 -5.53
N LYS A 145 -25.64 5.47 -5.39
CA LYS A 145 -26.03 6.47 -4.37
C LYS A 145 -26.03 5.95 -2.93
N ASN A 146 -26.38 4.68 -2.71
CA ASN A 146 -26.54 4.10 -1.38
C ASN A 146 -25.86 2.73 -1.31
N PRO A 147 -24.51 2.66 -1.26
CA PRO A 147 -23.82 1.39 -1.17
C PRO A 147 -24.11 0.72 0.17
N LYS A 148 -24.48 -0.56 0.15
CA LYS A 148 -24.66 -1.34 1.36
C LYS A 148 -23.31 -1.93 1.79
N ILE A 149 -22.91 -1.67 3.03
CA ILE A 149 -21.69 -2.22 3.61
C ILE A 149 -22.06 -3.29 4.63
N ILE A 150 -21.55 -4.50 4.42
CA ILE A 150 -21.76 -5.67 5.28
C ILE A 150 -20.44 -5.98 5.98
N PHE A 151 -20.46 -6.05 7.31
CA PHE A 151 -19.28 -6.40 8.08
C PHE A 151 -19.32 -7.85 8.49
N LYS A 152 -18.26 -8.63 8.19
CA LYS A 152 -18.19 -10.04 8.50
C LYS A 152 -16.77 -10.50 8.76
N GLY A 153 -16.58 -11.14 9.91
CA GLY A 153 -15.28 -11.62 10.34
C GLY A 153 -14.36 -10.51 10.86
N TYR A 154 -13.29 -10.92 11.49
CA TYR A 154 -12.31 -10.04 12.11
C TYR A 154 -10.89 -10.55 11.79
N ARG A 155 -9.93 -9.66 11.67
CA ARG A 155 -8.53 -10.01 11.48
C ARG A 155 -7.71 -9.54 12.66
N GLU A 156 -7.18 -10.48 13.42
CA GLU A 156 -6.25 -10.17 14.50
C GLU A 156 -4.99 -9.49 13.96
N SER A 157 -4.38 -8.65 14.80
CA SER A 157 -3.12 -7.96 14.48
C SER A 157 -3.15 -7.09 13.22
N ASP A 158 -4.34 -6.70 12.72
CA ASP A 158 -4.44 -5.73 11.63
C ASP A 158 -4.30 -4.31 12.19
N PRO A 159 -3.23 -3.56 11.84
CA PRO A 159 -3.02 -2.23 12.42
C PRO A 159 -4.12 -1.28 11.97
N LYS A 160 -4.61 -0.46 12.91
CA LYS A 160 -5.65 0.54 12.64
C LYS A 160 -5.21 1.55 11.58
N ARG A 161 -3.93 1.92 11.59
CA ARG A 161 -3.36 2.93 10.70
C ARG A 161 -2.03 2.45 10.13
N ARG A 162 -1.73 2.79 8.87
CA ARG A 162 -0.44 2.57 8.21
C ARG A 162 -0.09 3.77 7.37
N ILE A 163 0.75 4.63 7.89
CA ILE A 163 1.35 5.74 7.17
C ILE A 163 2.86 5.57 7.23
N LEU A 164 3.52 5.79 6.10
CA LEU A 164 4.96 5.79 5.98
C LEU A 164 5.43 7.24 5.82
N ASN A 165 6.46 7.63 6.58
CA ASN A 165 7.17 8.86 6.32
C ASN A 165 8.05 8.69 5.08
N THR A 166 7.95 9.60 4.12
CA THR A 166 8.65 9.54 2.83
C THR A 166 9.69 10.65 2.64
N ASP A 167 10.05 11.36 3.71
CA ASP A 167 11.00 12.48 3.66
C ASP A 167 12.35 12.06 3.09
N LYS A 168 12.79 10.83 3.38
CA LYS A 168 14.10 10.35 2.98
C LYS A 168 14.24 10.25 1.46
N ILE A 169 13.30 9.60 0.77
CA ILE A 169 13.31 9.52 -0.68
C ILE A 169 13.13 10.90 -1.31
N ARG A 170 12.24 11.74 -0.78
CA ARG A 170 11.96 13.09 -1.30
C ARG A 170 13.17 14.01 -1.21
N LYS A 171 13.95 13.93 -0.13
CA LYS A 171 15.19 14.72 0.02
C LYS A 171 16.29 14.27 -0.93
N LEU A 172 16.30 12.98 -1.29
CA LEU A 172 17.35 12.44 -2.14
C LEU A 172 17.07 12.62 -3.63
N THR A 173 15.81 12.43 -4.06
CA THR A 173 15.42 12.33 -5.48
C THR A 173 14.39 13.37 -5.91
N GLU A 174 13.84 14.16 -4.99
CA GLU A 174 12.70 15.06 -5.20
C GLU A 174 11.41 14.34 -5.65
N TRP A 175 11.39 13.00 -5.66
CA TRP A 175 10.24 12.21 -6.04
C TRP A 175 9.01 12.53 -5.19
N LYS A 176 7.85 12.63 -5.84
CA LYS A 176 6.53 12.79 -5.22
C LYS A 176 5.49 12.00 -6.00
N PRO A 177 4.50 11.38 -5.33
CA PRO A 177 3.38 10.78 -6.03
C PRO A 177 2.60 11.86 -6.79
N LYS A 178 2.18 11.55 -8.03
CA LYS A 178 1.50 12.49 -8.93
C LYS A 178 0.03 12.12 -9.15
N ILE A 179 -0.31 10.84 -8.91
CA ILE A 179 -1.64 10.31 -9.17
C ILE A 179 -2.42 10.24 -7.87
N THR A 180 -3.45 11.07 -7.75
CA THR A 180 -4.38 11.02 -6.61
C THR A 180 -5.17 9.73 -6.61
N LEU A 181 -5.64 9.31 -5.42
CA LEU A 181 -6.47 8.11 -5.30
C LEU A 181 -7.75 8.23 -6.14
N ASP A 182 -8.36 9.41 -6.17
CA ASP A 182 -9.54 9.73 -6.97
C ASP A 182 -9.35 9.38 -8.47
N LYS A 183 -8.29 9.92 -9.09
CA LYS A 183 -7.94 9.63 -10.48
C LYS A 183 -7.59 8.16 -10.71
N GLY A 184 -6.87 7.55 -9.79
CA GLY A 184 -6.50 6.15 -9.90
C GLY A 184 -7.69 5.20 -9.82
N ILE A 185 -8.70 5.51 -9.00
CA ILE A 185 -9.96 4.75 -8.95
C ILE A 185 -10.72 4.88 -10.28
N GLU A 186 -10.78 6.07 -10.88
CA GLU A 186 -11.37 6.26 -12.22
C GLU A 186 -10.69 5.37 -13.28
N GLU A 187 -9.35 5.32 -13.30
CA GLU A 187 -8.62 4.42 -14.20
C GLU A 187 -8.97 2.94 -13.96
N CYS A 188 -9.14 2.53 -12.69
CA CYS A 188 -9.53 1.17 -12.33
C CYS A 188 -10.95 0.83 -12.84
N ILE A 189 -11.89 1.77 -12.72
CA ILE A 189 -13.28 1.58 -13.19
C ILE A 189 -13.33 1.49 -14.72
N ILE A 190 -12.60 2.35 -15.43
CA ILE A 190 -12.52 2.30 -16.90
C ILE A 190 -12.04 0.91 -17.35
N GLU A 191 -11.01 0.37 -16.71
CA GLU A 191 -10.49 -0.95 -17.04
C GLU A 191 -11.44 -2.08 -16.67
N LEU A 192 -12.09 -1.99 -15.53
CA LEU A 192 -13.12 -2.95 -15.09
C LEU A 192 -14.31 -3.00 -16.06
N ASN A 193 -14.67 -1.87 -16.66
CA ASN A 193 -15.75 -1.80 -17.64
C ASN A 193 -15.38 -2.48 -18.98
N LYS A 194 -14.12 -2.37 -19.41
CA LYS A 194 -13.63 -3.07 -20.61
C LYS A 194 -13.63 -4.59 -20.45
N GLN A 195 -13.32 -5.09 -19.25
CA GLN A 195 -13.27 -6.52 -18.96
C GLN A 195 -14.67 -7.14 -18.81
N GLY A 196 -15.66 -6.38 -18.41
CA GLY A 196 -17.07 -6.84 -18.29
C GLY A 196 -17.86 -6.85 -19.60
N GLY A 197 -17.29 -6.38 -20.69
CA GLY A 197 -17.89 -6.36 -22.04
C GLY A 197 -17.47 -7.53 -22.96
N LYS A 198 -16.87 -8.57 -22.39
CA LYS A 198 -16.50 -9.78 -23.14
C LYS A 198 -17.36 -10.98 -22.77
#